data_27d94cb0971501aae9b511c69d8d89a0
#
_entry.id   27d94cb0971501aae9b511c69d8d89a0
#
_cell.length_a   1.000
_cell.length_b   1.000
_cell.length_c   1.000
_cell.angle_alpha   90.00
_cell.angle_beta   90.00
_cell.angle_gamma   90.00
#
_symmetry.space_group_name_H-M   'P 1'
#
loop_
_entity.id
_entity.type
_entity.pdbx_description
1 polymer ?
#
loop_
_entity_poly.entity_id
_entity_poly.type
_entity_poly.pdbx_seq_one_letter_code
_entity_poly.pdbx_strand_id
1 'polypeptide(L)'
;MVASGARTAAVVGAGVIGGGWAARFALMGWNVRVHDTDKEAQPRVEAVMARARAAMPGLWDVALPEEGEVSFHEDLAEAVTGAEWIQESVPERLELKHEVYAAIQAACTEAAIIGSSTSGFRPSELAEGAARPGQIIVAHPFDPVYLLPLVEIVTGPGTGDARIERIRTTLRDIGSHPLFLRREIDAHVADRLLEAVWREALWLVSDGVAETAEIDDAIRYGFGLRWAQMGLFESFRIASGETGVRQALSQAGAVLKGPWSKLTDVPELTEELIETIAAQSDSQSGRRAIAELERIRDANLVAILRGLKARDWGAGRLLNATDRRIGGASQGLDAMSLTGPLPTGARAVPLDWSDRNGHMTEHRYLQAFGDATDRFLALVGCDDEYIACGQSFFTAETHIRHLAEVRAGGQITIDTQLLLAEGRRARIFHRMWESSRLVATAEHMLVHVDLESRRAAAPPADLQERLGRVAKAHAHLPAPEGAGAAVGRPISRKGAEEAE
;
A
#
# COMPACT_ATOMS: atom_id res chain seq x y z
N MET A 1 -13.96 -14.41 23.22
CA MET A 1 -12.93 -13.94 22.27
C MET A 1 -12.34 -15.17 21.62
N VAL A 2 -12.76 -15.45 20.38
CA VAL A 2 -12.11 -16.48 19.57
C VAL A 2 -10.85 -15.80 19.06
N ALA A 3 -9.68 -16.31 19.42
CA ALA A 3 -8.44 -15.96 18.73
C ALA A 3 -8.69 -16.29 17.25
N SER A 4 -8.89 -15.28 16.41
CA SER A 4 -8.99 -15.50 14.97
C SER A 4 -7.59 -15.95 14.57
N GLY A 5 -7.44 -17.22 14.24
CA GLY A 5 -6.21 -17.72 13.62
C GLY A 5 -5.86 -16.84 12.43
N ALA A 6 -4.57 -16.61 12.19
CA ALA A 6 -4.12 -15.81 11.06
C ALA A 6 -4.75 -16.36 9.77
N ARG A 7 -5.33 -15.46 8.97
CA ARG A 7 -5.93 -15.82 7.67
C ARG A 7 -4.85 -16.37 6.73
N THR A 8 -5.21 -17.28 5.87
CA THR A 8 -4.24 -17.95 4.97
C THR A 8 -4.61 -17.74 3.51
N ALA A 9 -3.64 -17.28 2.73
CA ALA A 9 -3.68 -17.28 1.28
C ALA A 9 -2.71 -18.32 0.71
N ALA A 10 -3.03 -18.86 -0.46
CA ALA A 10 -2.10 -19.66 -1.24
C ALA A 10 -1.79 -18.96 -2.57
N VAL A 11 -0.54 -19.08 -3.02
CA VAL A 11 -0.10 -18.60 -4.33
C VAL A 11 0.43 -19.79 -5.13
N VAL A 12 -0.16 -20.02 -6.28
CA VAL A 12 0.20 -21.11 -7.20
C VAL A 12 0.79 -20.50 -8.47
N GLY A 13 2.10 -20.69 -8.67
CA GLY A 13 2.89 -19.95 -9.66
C GLY A 13 3.56 -18.72 -9.03
N ALA A 14 4.87 -18.79 -8.83
CA ALA A 14 5.67 -17.84 -8.07
C ALA A 14 6.59 -16.98 -8.97
N GLY A 15 6.08 -16.57 -10.13
CA GLY A 15 6.68 -15.56 -10.99
C GLY A 15 6.60 -14.15 -10.38
N VAL A 16 6.83 -13.11 -11.20
CA VAL A 16 6.75 -11.70 -10.76
C VAL A 16 5.39 -11.38 -10.14
N ILE A 17 4.31 -11.78 -10.80
CA ILE A 17 2.94 -11.52 -10.34
C ILE A 17 2.60 -12.31 -9.08
N GLY A 18 2.88 -13.62 -9.06
CA GLY A 18 2.63 -14.44 -7.88
C GLY A 18 3.45 -14.00 -6.67
N GLY A 19 4.73 -13.67 -6.87
CA GLY A 19 5.58 -13.09 -5.82
C GLY A 19 5.03 -11.76 -5.29
N GLY A 20 4.49 -10.92 -6.17
CA GLY A 20 3.83 -9.67 -5.80
C GLY A 20 2.56 -9.88 -4.97
N TRP A 21 1.74 -10.89 -5.30
CA TRP A 21 0.60 -11.30 -4.47
C TRP A 21 1.03 -11.83 -3.11
N ALA A 22 2.06 -12.68 -3.08
CA ALA A 22 2.60 -13.20 -1.81
C ALA A 22 3.04 -12.03 -0.90
N ALA A 23 3.75 -11.06 -1.46
CA ALA A 23 4.16 -9.87 -0.72
C ALA A 23 2.98 -9.04 -0.22
N ARG A 24 1.97 -8.81 -1.07
CA ARG A 24 0.78 -8.03 -0.69
C ARG A 24 0.02 -8.69 0.46
N PHE A 25 -0.24 -10.00 0.38
CA PHE A 25 -0.94 -10.72 1.45
C PHE A 25 -0.11 -10.75 2.74
N ALA A 26 1.17 -11.10 2.68
CA ALA A 26 2.01 -11.25 3.86
C ALA A 26 2.17 -9.92 4.63
N LEU A 27 2.46 -8.82 3.93
CA LEU A 27 2.62 -7.50 4.55
C LEU A 27 1.29 -6.93 5.09
N MET A 28 0.16 -7.49 4.68
CA MET A 28 -1.16 -7.18 5.24
C MET A 28 -1.63 -8.20 6.28
N GLY A 29 -0.70 -8.99 6.84
CA GLY A 29 -0.91 -9.85 8.01
C GLY A 29 -1.50 -11.24 7.71
N TRP A 30 -1.47 -11.71 6.46
CA TRP A 30 -1.91 -13.04 6.10
C TRP A 30 -0.74 -14.00 6.04
N ASN A 31 -0.91 -15.23 6.52
CA ASN A 31 0.02 -16.31 6.19
C ASN A 31 -0.11 -16.67 4.70
N VAL A 32 1.03 -16.89 4.05
CA VAL A 32 1.05 -17.18 2.61
C VAL A 32 1.78 -18.50 2.38
N ARG A 33 1.13 -19.42 1.68
CA ARG A 33 1.72 -20.66 1.22
C ARG A 33 1.96 -20.57 -0.28
N VAL A 34 3.20 -20.77 -0.68
CA VAL A 34 3.62 -20.64 -2.07
C VAL A 34 3.92 -22.02 -2.64
N HIS A 35 3.35 -22.32 -3.80
CA HIS A 35 3.68 -23.50 -4.59
C HIS A 35 4.13 -23.10 -5.99
N ASP A 36 5.26 -23.63 -6.42
CA ASP A 36 5.76 -23.55 -7.79
C ASP A 36 6.54 -24.83 -8.12
N THR A 37 6.51 -25.23 -9.38
CA THR A 37 7.28 -26.39 -9.87
C THR A 37 8.75 -26.06 -10.12
N ASP A 38 9.10 -24.78 -10.22
CA ASP A 38 10.47 -24.30 -10.38
C ASP A 38 11.15 -24.13 -9.02
N LYS A 39 12.25 -24.82 -8.80
CA LYS A 39 13.04 -24.74 -7.57
C LYS A 39 13.67 -23.37 -7.32
N GLU A 40 13.84 -22.57 -8.37
CA GLU A 40 14.34 -21.19 -8.28
C GLU A 40 13.24 -20.17 -7.94
N ALA A 41 12.01 -20.62 -7.70
CA ALA A 41 10.90 -19.74 -7.34
C ALA A 41 11.11 -19.06 -5.99
N GLN A 42 11.63 -19.78 -4.98
CA GLN A 42 11.81 -19.23 -3.64
C GLN A 42 12.75 -18.00 -3.62
N PRO A 43 13.97 -18.03 -4.17
CA PRO A 43 14.83 -16.84 -4.23
C PRO A 43 14.18 -15.65 -4.95
N ARG A 44 13.37 -15.92 -6.00
CA ARG A 44 12.64 -14.84 -6.71
C ARG A 44 11.59 -14.20 -5.84
N VAL A 45 10.78 -14.98 -5.14
CA VAL A 45 9.77 -14.45 -4.20
C VAL A 45 10.44 -13.69 -3.07
N GLU A 46 11.52 -14.19 -2.50
CA GLU A 46 12.28 -13.50 -1.45
C GLU A 46 12.82 -12.13 -1.91
N ALA A 47 13.27 -12.02 -3.16
CA ALA A 47 13.68 -10.75 -3.76
C ALA A 47 12.50 -9.77 -3.92
N VAL A 48 11.31 -10.25 -4.34
CA VAL A 48 10.09 -9.43 -4.41
C VAL A 48 9.67 -9.00 -3.00
N MET A 49 9.68 -9.90 -2.02
CA MET A 49 9.38 -9.59 -0.62
C MET A 49 10.30 -8.51 -0.06
N ALA A 50 11.61 -8.60 -0.34
CA ALA A 50 12.57 -7.59 0.11
C ALA A 50 12.26 -6.20 -0.46
N ARG A 51 11.90 -6.10 -1.75
CA ARG A 51 11.47 -4.84 -2.36
C ARG A 51 10.17 -4.33 -1.76
N ALA A 52 9.19 -5.20 -1.59
CA ALA A 52 7.90 -4.84 -1.02
C ALA A 52 8.03 -4.34 0.43
N ARG A 53 8.85 -4.99 1.26
CA ARG A 53 9.17 -4.53 2.63
C ARG A 53 9.82 -3.15 2.66
N ALA A 54 10.62 -2.82 1.65
CA ALA A 54 11.25 -1.51 1.54
C ALA A 54 10.29 -0.40 1.07
N ALA A 55 9.35 -0.72 0.18
CA ALA A 55 8.50 0.27 -0.49
C ALA A 55 7.09 0.39 0.10
N MET A 56 6.38 -0.72 0.32
CA MET A 56 4.98 -0.73 0.68
C MET A 56 4.66 -0.01 2.01
N PRO A 57 5.46 -0.14 3.09
CA PRO A 57 5.20 0.60 4.33
C PRO A 57 5.19 2.11 4.14
N GLY A 58 5.91 2.63 3.14
CA GLY A 58 5.91 4.06 2.81
C GLY A 58 4.57 4.63 2.35
N LEU A 59 3.60 3.80 1.97
CA LEU A 59 2.26 4.23 1.59
C LEU A 59 1.41 4.65 2.79
N TRP A 60 1.68 4.11 3.99
CA TRP A 60 0.81 4.17 5.15
C TRP A 60 1.33 5.15 6.19
N ASP A 61 0.42 5.79 6.93
CA ASP A 61 0.74 6.65 8.07
C ASP A 61 0.53 5.91 9.40
N VAL A 62 0.06 4.68 9.33
CA VAL A 62 -0.09 3.74 10.45
C VAL A 62 0.82 2.53 10.26
N ALA A 63 1.14 1.86 11.36
CA ALA A 63 1.87 0.59 11.29
C ALA A 63 1.07 -0.44 10.50
N LEU A 64 1.74 -1.14 9.58
CA LEU A 64 1.16 -2.33 8.97
C LEU A 64 0.90 -3.40 10.05
N PRO A 65 -0.02 -4.33 9.80
CA PRO A 65 -0.17 -5.52 10.64
C PRO A 65 1.17 -6.26 10.78
N GLU A 66 1.28 -7.12 11.79
CA GLU A 66 2.40 -8.06 11.87
C GLU A 66 2.45 -8.88 10.57
N GLU A 67 3.64 -8.97 9.98
CA GLU A 67 3.83 -9.68 8.70
C GLU A 67 3.51 -11.17 8.90
N GLY A 68 2.67 -11.70 8.00
CA GLY A 68 2.33 -13.12 8.01
C GLY A 68 3.50 -14.00 7.56
N GLU A 69 3.50 -15.25 7.99
CA GLU A 69 4.50 -16.24 7.59
C GLU A 69 4.37 -16.56 6.09
N VAL A 70 5.50 -16.61 5.37
CA VAL A 70 5.59 -17.08 3.98
C VAL A 70 6.30 -18.41 3.97
N SER A 71 5.61 -19.48 3.54
CA SER A 71 6.13 -20.83 3.45
C SER A 71 6.06 -21.38 2.03
N PHE A 72 7.01 -22.25 1.66
CA PHE A 72 7.10 -22.85 0.33
C PHE A 72 6.77 -24.33 0.43
N HIS A 73 5.92 -24.83 -0.47
CA HIS A 73 5.42 -26.19 -0.48
C HIS A 73 5.67 -26.85 -1.85
N GLU A 74 6.30 -28.02 -1.85
CA GLU A 74 6.50 -28.82 -3.06
C GLU A 74 5.17 -29.45 -3.52
N ASP A 75 4.27 -29.79 -2.59
CA ASP A 75 2.95 -30.33 -2.88
C ASP A 75 1.92 -29.20 -2.95
N LEU A 76 1.24 -29.10 -4.11
CA LEU A 76 0.17 -28.16 -4.33
C LEU A 76 -0.98 -28.36 -3.34
N ALA A 77 -1.34 -29.60 -3.02
CA ALA A 77 -2.43 -29.89 -2.09
C ALA A 77 -2.14 -29.35 -0.68
N GLU A 78 -0.90 -29.45 -0.21
CA GLU A 78 -0.49 -28.86 1.08
C GLU A 78 -0.60 -27.33 1.05
N ALA A 79 -0.18 -26.71 -0.05
CA ALA A 79 -0.24 -25.25 -0.18
C ALA A 79 -1.67 -24.71 -0.10
N VAL A 80 -2.63 -25.38 -0.76
CA VAL A 80 -4.01 -24.86 -0.91
C VAL A 80 -4.98 -25.34 0.16
N THR A 81 -4.66 -26.40 0.91
CA THR A 81 -5.54 -26.93 1.95
C THR A 81 -5.81 -25.89 3.03
N GLY A 82 -7.08 -25.55 3.25
CA GLY A 82 -7.50 -24.58 4.27
C GLY A 82 -7.23 -23.11 3.91
N ALA A 83 -6.69 -22.81 2.73
CA ALA A 83 -6.54 -21.44 2.27
C ALA A 83 -7.92 -20.80 1.97
N GLU A 84 -8.10 -19.54 2.38
CA GLU A 84 -9.32 -18.77 2.11
C GLU A 84 -9.29 -18.13 0.72
N TRP A 85 -8.10 -17.73 0.27
CA TRP A 85 -7.81 -17.17 -1.05
C TRP A 85 -6.69 -17.97 -1.70
N ILE A 86 -6.89 -18.38 -2.95
CA ILE A 86 -5.90 -19.09 -3.74
C ILE A 86 -5.68 -18.29 -5.02
N GLN A 87 -4.51 -17.71 -5.16
CA GLN A 87 -4.14 -16.94 -6.35
C GLN A 87 -3.36 -17.82 -7.32
N GLU A 88 -3.92 -18.06 -8.48
CA GLU A 88 -3.26 -18.75 -9.57
C GLU A 88 -2.53 -17.73 -10.46
N SER A 89 -1.24 -17.95 -10.68
CA SER A 89 -0.36 -17.12 -11.49
C SER A 89 0.61 -17.97 -12.33
N VAL A 90 0.13 -19.13 -12.79
CA VAL A 90 0.90 -20.01 -13.69
C VAL A 90 0.92 -19.43 -15.12
N PRO A 91 1.83 -19.92 -16.00
CA PRO A 91 1.90 -19.44 -17.38
C PRO A 91 0.56 -19.43 -18.11
N GLU A 92 0.39 -18.46 -19.04
CA GLU A 92 -0.86 -18.15 -19.73
C GLU A 92 -1.20 -19.23 -20.80
N ARG A 93 -1.48 -20.44 -20.33
CA ARG A 93 -1.87 -21.60 -21.13
C ARG A 93 -3.12 -22.24 -20.54
N LEU A 94 -4.22 -22.25 -21.29
CA LEU A 94 -5.55 -22.64 -20.80
C LEU A 94 -5.57 -24.09 -20.27
N GLU A 95 -4.94 -25.02 -20.99
CA GLU A 95 -4.90 -26.43 -20.61
C GLU A 95 -4.17 -26.61 -19.26
N LEU A 96 -3.03 -25.92 -19.08
CA LEU A 96 -2.30 -25.94 -17.82
C LEU A 96 -3.15 -25.38 -16.67
N LYS A 97 -3.87 -24.27 -16.94
CA LYS A 97 -4.75 -23.67 -15.91
C LYS A 97 -5.87 -24.63 -15.52
N HIS A 98 -6.49 -25.34 -16.47
CA HIS A 98 -7.51 -26.36 -16.18
C HIS A 98 -6.95 -27.49 -15.29
N GLU A 99 -5.75 -28.03 -15.60
CA GLU A 99 -5.09 -29.04 -14.78
C GLU A 99 -4.85 -28.53 -13.36
N VAL A 100 -4.33 -27.30 -13.23
CA VAL A 100 -4.06 -26.67 -11.93
C VAL A 100 -5.36 -26.43 -11.15
N TYR A 101 -6.43 -25.96 -11.78
CA TYR A 101 -7.71 -25.76 -11.09
C TYR A 101 -8.32 -27.09 -10.62
N ALA A 102 -8.22 -28.13 -11.41
CA ALA A 102 -8.68 -29.46 -10.99
C ALA A 102 -7.93 -29.95 -9.74
N ALA A 103 -6.60 -29.78 -9.71
CA ALA A 103 -5.77 -30.13 -8.57
C ALA A 103 -6.08 -29.25 -7.34
N ILE A 104 -6.23 -27.94 -7.52
CA ILE A 104 -6.61 -27.02 -6.45
C ILE A 104 -7.98 -27.42 -5.86
N GLN A 105 -8.97 -27.66 -6.71
CA GLN A 105 -10.33 -28.01 -6.27
C GLN A 105 -10.42 -29.37 -5.59
N ALA A 106 -9.52 -30.29 -5.90
CA ALA A 106 -9.43 -31.58 -5.22
C ALA A 106 -8.99 -31.42 -3.74
N ALA A 107 -8.22 -30.39 -3.41
CA ALA A 107 -7.61 -30.19 -2.09
C ALA A 107 -8.18 -29.00 -1.29
N CYS A 108 -8.73 -27.99 -1.96
CA CYS A 108 -9.26 -26.81 -1.27
C CYS A 108 -10.71 -27.00 -0.81
N THR A 109 -11.13 -26.18 0.14
CA THR A 109 -12.53 -26.15 0.63
C THR A 109 -13.46 -25.53 -0.41
N GLU A 110 -14.76 -25.84 -0.35
CA GLU A 110 -15.79 -25.23 -1.19
C GLU A 110 -15.90 -23.71 -0.96
N ALA A 111 -15.54 -23.26 0.22
CA ALA A 111 -15.58 -21.86 0.57
C ALA A 111 -14.40 -21.06 -0.01
N ALA A 112 -13.29 -21.68 -0.39
CA ALA A 112 -12.13 -20.99 -0.96
C ALA A 112 -12.49 -20.17 -2.21
N ILE A 113 -11.80 -19.06 -2.42
CA ILE A 113 -11.86 -18.26 -3.64
C ILE A 113 -10.62 -18.59 -4.46
N ILE A 114 -10.79 -18.91 -5.74
CA ILE A 114 -9.70 -19.17 -6.68
C ILE A 114 -9.66 -18.00 -7.66
N GLY A 115 -8.69 -17.09 -7.47
CA GLY A 115 -8.44 -15.96 -8.35
C GLY A 115 -7.37 -16.31 -9.39
N SER A 116 -7.63 -16.07 -10.66
CA SER A 116 -6.63 -16.16 -11.73
C SER A 116 -6.03 -14.80 -12.01
N SER A 117 -4.70 -14.76 -12.16
CA SER A 117 -3.97 -13.56 -12.60
C SER A 117 -3.95 -13.42 -14.13
N THR A 118 -4.77 -14.17 -14.86
CA THR A 118 -4.82 -14.11 -16.33
C THR A 118 -5.10 -12.69 -16.81
N SER A 119 -4.39 -12.27 -17.85
CA SER A 119 -4.65 -11.00 -18.55
C SER A 119 -5.64 -11.14 -19.71
N GLY A 120 -5.86 -12.37 -20.22
CA GLY A 120 -6.61 -12.62 -21.46
C GLY A 120 -7.89 -13.42 -21.28
N PHE A 121 -7.83 -14.54 -20.56
CA PHE A 121 -8.92 -15.52 -20.51
C PHE A 121 -10.13 -15.05 -19.72
N ARG A 122 -11.30 -15.47 -20.17
CA ARG A 122 -12.57 -15.23 -19.48
C ARG A 122 -12.81 -16.26 -18.37
N PRO A 123 -13.51 -15.91 -17.29
CA PRO A 123 -13.90 -16.87 -16.26
C PRO A 123 -14.65 -18.10 -16.80
N SER A 124 -15.47 -17.94 -17.82
CA SER A 124 -16.19 -19.06 -18.46
C SER A 124 -15.24 -20.06 -19.11
N GLU A 125 -14.14 -19.59 -19.73
CA GLU A 125 -13.12 -20.45 -20.33
C GLU A 125 -12.27 -21.13 -19.23
N LEU A 126 -11.84 -20.38 -18.23
CA LEU A 126 -11.08 -20.91 -17.10
C LEU A 126 -11.83 -21.99 -16.31
N ALA A 127 -13.15 -21.85 -16.21
CA ALA A 127 -13.99 -22.75 -15.44
C ALA A 127 -14.56 -23.93 -16.26
N GLU A 128 -14.19 -24.06 -17.52
CA GLU A 128 -14.65 -25.18 -18.37
C GLU A 128 -14.17 -26.51 -17.77
N GLY A 129 -15.12 -27.44 -17.58
CA GLY A 129 -14.85 -28.75 -16.97
C GLY A 129 -14.54 -28.72 -15.45
N ALA A 130 -14.54 -27.57 -14.80
CA ALA A 130 -14.28 -27.46 -13.38
C ALA A 130 -15.39 -28.07 -12.52
N ALA A 131 -15.03 -28.76 -11.44
CA ALA A 131 -15.99 -29.36 -10.51
C ALA A 131 -16.85 -28.30 -9.80
N ARG A 132 -16.30 -27.12 -9.54
CA ARG A 132 -16.96 -26.00 -8.87
C ARG A 132 -16.69 -24.68 -9.63
N PRO A 133 -17.32 -24.48 -10.80
CA PRO A 133 -17.03 -23.34 -11.70
C PRO A 133 -17.18 -21.98 -11.03
N GLY A 134 -18.19 -21.78 -10.17
CA GLY A 134 -18.40 -20.52 -9.46
C GLY A 134 -17.33 -20.19 -8.40
N GLN A 135 -16.34 -21.06 -8.19
CA GLN A 135 -15.19 -20.82 -7.31
C GLN A 135 -14.06 -20.06 -8.03
N ILE A 136 -13.98 -20.20 -9.35
CA ILE A 136 -12.95 -19.65 -10.21
C ILE A 136 -13.39 -18.29 -10.72
N ILE A 137 -12.57 -17.28 -10.49
CA ILE A 137 -12.79 -15.91 -10.95
C ILE A 137 -11.50 -15.38 -11.56
N VAL A 138 -11.60 -14.35 -12.36
CA VAL A 138 -10.42 -13.51 -12.67
C VAL A 138 -10.21 -12.53 -11.53
N ALA A 139 -8.98 -12.46 -11.04
CA ALA A 139 -8.49 -11.46 -10.11
C ALA A 139 -7.15 -10.91 -10.66
N HIS A 140 -7.30 -10.05 -11.67
CA HIS A 140 -6.19 -9.53 -12.47
C HIS A 140 -5.56 -8.31 -11.81
N PRO A 141 -4.30 -8.41 -11.35
CA PRO A 141 -3.57 -7.31 -10.73
C PRO A 141 -2.75 -6.54 -11.77
N PHE A 142 -2.11 -5.45 -11.34
CA PHE A 142 -1.09 -4.74 -12.10
C PHE A 142 0.25 -4.76 -11.37
N ASP A 143 1.35 -4.95 -12.12
CA ASP A 143 2.71 -4.93 -11.57
C ASP A 143 3.19 -3.49 -11.29
N PRO A 144 3.74 -3.22 -10.09
CA PRO A 144 3.97 -4.12 -8.96
C PRO A 144 2.74 -4.31 -8.07
N VAL A 145 2.31 -5.56 -7.90
CA VAL A 145 1.09 -5.93 -7.17
C VAL A 145 1.07 -5.41 -5.74
N TYR A 146 2.22 -5.31 -5.09
CA TYR A 146 2.34 -4.81 -3.72
C TYR A 146 2.20 -3.29 -3.60
N LEU A 147 2.21 -2.52 -4.71
CA LEU A 147 2.00 -1.06 -4.69
C LEU A 147 0.74 -0.63 -5.44
N LEU A 148 0.52 -1.14 -6.66
CA LEU A 148 -0.65 -0.76 -7.44
C LEU A 148 -1.91 -1.39 -6.85
N PRO A 149 -2.93 -0.57 -6.53
CA PRO A 149 -4.09 -1.07 -5.80
C PRO A 149 -5.13 -1.76 -6.70
N LEU A 150 -5.11 -1.55 -8.01
CA LEU A 150 -6.15 -2.08 -8.90
C LEU A 150 -6.09 -3.60 -8.98
N VAL A 151 -7.26 -4.24 -8.79
CA VAL A 151 -7.51 -5.64 -9.14
C VAL A 151 -8.80 -5.70 -9.93
N GLU A 152 -8.73 -6.07 -11.20
CA GLU A 152 -9.92 -6.30 -12.01
C GLU A 152 -10.55 -7.64 -11.63
N ILE A 153 -11.84 -7.62 -11.31
CA ILE A 153 -12.59 -8.79 -10.92
C ILE A 153 -13.62 -9.10 -12.01
N VAL A 154 -13.48 -10.28 -12.58
CA VAL A 154 -14.49 -10.83 -13.49
C VAL A 154 -15.01 -12.14 -12.89
N THR A 155 -16.31 -12.18 -12.65
CA THR A 155 -16.97 -13.35 -12.08
C THR A 155 -17.65 -14.16 -13.19
N GLY A 156 -17.50 -15.48 -13.12
CA GLY A 156 -18.13 -16.39 -14.05
C GLY A 156 -19.52 -16.85 -13.61
N PRO A 157 -20.15 -17.71 -14.41
CA PRO A 157 -21.43 -18.34 -14.05
C PRO A 157 -21.32 -19.11 -12.73
N GLY A 158 -22.33 -18.92 -11.85
CA GLY A 158 -22.38 -19.62 -10.55
C GLY A 158 -21.60 -18.95 -9.42
N THR A 159 -20.99 -17.79 -9.63
CA THR A 159 -20.43 -16.99 -8.53
C THR A 159 -21.57 -16.28 -7.80
N GLY A 160 -21.96 -16.78 -6.63
CA GLY A 160 -23.07 -16.22 -5.84
C GLY A 160 -22.70 -14.93 -5.12
N ASP A 161 -23.69 -14.11 -4.75
CA ASP A 161 -23.54 -12.80 -4.10
C ASP A 161 -22.68 -12.84 -2.83
N ALA A 162 -22.85 -13.87 -2.01
CA ALA A 162 -22.06 -14.04 -0.78
C ALA A 162 -20.55 -14.18 -1.09
N ARG A 163 -20.19 -14.86 -2.18
CA ARG A 163 -18.79 -14.99 -2.61
C ARG A 163 -18.28 -13.66 -3.18
N ILE A 164 -19.10 -12.95 -3.96
CA ILE A 164 -18.77 -11.62 -4.48
C ILE A 164 -18.44 -10.66 -3.33
N GLU A 165 -19.23 -10.67 -2.25
CA GLU A 165 -18.96 -9.78 -1.11
C GLU A 165 -17.70 -10.18 -0.34
N ARG A 166 -17.43 -11.49 -0.22
CA ARG A 166 -16.16 -11.97 0.37
C ARG A 166 -14.95 -11.56 -0.48
N ILE A 167 -15.03 -11.65 -1.82
CA ILE A 167 -13.98 -11.18 -2.73
C ILE A 167 -13.72 -9.70 -2.48
N ARG A 168 -14.79 -8.90 -2.46
CA ARG A 168 -14.73 -7.45 -2.21
C ARG A 168 -14.06 -7.12 -0.88
N THR A 169 -14.48 -7.78 0.18
CA THR A 169 -13.96 -7.57 1.53
C THR A 169 -12.49 -7.98 1.61
N THR A 170 -12.14 -9.18 1.13
CA THR A 170 -10.77 -9.69 1.15
C THR A 170 -9.79 -8.74 0.44
N LEU A 171 -10.13 -8.27 -0.75
CA LEU A 171 -9.24 -7.37 -1.49
C LEU A 171 -9.12 -5.98 -0.82
N ARG A 172 -10.21 -5.47 -0.26
CA ARG A 172 -10.14 -4.22 0.52
C ARG A 172 -9.32 -4.38 1.79
N ASP A 173 -9.38 -5.54 2.44
CA ASP A 173 -8.62 -5.83 3.65
C ASP A 173 -7.11 -5.82 3.40
N ILE A 174 -6.68 -6.24 2.23
CA ILE A 174 -5.27 -6.13 1.83
C ILE A 174 -4.92 -4.81 1.14
N GLY A 175 -5.80 -3.79 1.20
CA GLY A 175 -5.56 -2.45 0.66
C GLY A 175 -5.64 -2.37 -0.87
N SER A 176 -6.34 -3.31 -1.53
CA SER A 176 -6.57 -3.29 -2.97
C SER A 176 -7.92 -2.67 -3.32
N HIS A 177 -8.05 -2.22 -4.57
CA HIS A 177 -9.27 -1.67 -5.15
C HIS A 177 -9.88 -2.68 -6.14
N PRO A 178 -10.89 -3.48 -5.72
CA PRO A 178 -11.55 -4.42 -6.63
C PRO A 178 -12.47 -3.68 -7.61
N LEU A 179 -12.14 -3.74 -8.89
CA LEU A 179 -12.96 -3.23 -9.98
C LEU A 179 -13.77 -4.39 -10.58
N PHE A 180 -15.04 -4.49 -10.23
CA PHE A 180 -15.93 -5.52 -10.76
C PHE A 180 -16.41 -5.16 -12.16
N LEU A 181 -16.08 -6.01 -13.14
CA LEU A 181 -16.60 -5.90 -14.49
C LEU A 181 -18.03 -6.44 -14.55
N ARG A 182 -18.86 -5.80 -15.36
CA ARG A 182 -20.28 -6.17 -15.51
C ARG A 182 -20.51 -7.36 -16.42
N ARG A 183 -19.52 -7.69 -17.26
CA ARG A 183 -19.53 -8.79 -18.23
C ARG A 183 -18.13 -9.31 -18.44
N GLU A 184 -17.99 -10.58 -18.75
CA GLU A 184 -16.75 -11.15 -19.27
C GLU A 184 -16.43 -10.55 -20.64
N ILE A 185 -15.17 -10.20 -20.84
CA ILE A 185 -14.59 -9.82 -22.12
C ILE A 185 -13.13 -10.28 -22.13
N ASP A 186 -12.59 -10.54 -23.30
CA ASP A 186 -11.18 -10.86 -23.46
C ASP A 186 -10.33 -9.64 -23.04
N ALA A 187 -9.21 -9.89 -22.37
CA ALA A 187 -8.25 -8.88 -21.90
C ALA A 187 -8.84 -7.77 -20.98
N HIS A 188 -10.01 -8.01 -20.40
CA HIS A 188 -10.65 -7.16 -19.39
C HIS A 188 -10.76 -5.67 -19.81
N VAL A 189 -10.73 -4.70 -18.88
CA VAL A 189 -10.88 -3.26 -19.21
C VAL A 189 -9.52 -2.56 -19.26
N ALA A 190 -8.72 -2.73 -18.24
CA ALA A 190 -7.49 -1.95 -18.12
C ALA A 190 -6.41 -2.43 -19.09
N ASP A 191 -6.28 -3.74 -19.31
CA ASP A 191 -5.39 -4.29 -20.32
C ASP A 191 -5.81 -3.89 -21.74
N ARG A 192 -7.09 -3.87 -22.04
CA ARG A 192 -7.54 -3.37 -23.36
C ARG A 192 -7.20 -1.91 -23.60
N LEU A 193 -7.24 -1.08 -22.56
CA LEU A 193 -6.81 0.32 -22.65
C LEU A 193 -5.29 0.42 -22.82
N LEU A 194 -4.55 -0.37 -22.04
CA LEU A 194 -3.09 -0.45 -22.14
C LEU A 194 -2.66 -0.94 -23.52
N GLU A 195 -3.28 -2.00 -24.01
CA GLU A 195 -3.00 -2.60 -25.31
C GLU A 195 -3.27 -1.64 -26.48
N ALA A 196 -4.32 -0.82 -26.38
CA ALA A 196 -4.59 0.20 -27.39
C ALA A 196 -3.44 1.22 -27.48
N VAL A 197 -2.91 1.68 -26.34
CA VAL A 197 -1.77 2.60 -26.30
C VAL A 197 -0.49 1.92 -26.79
N TRP A 198 -0.29 0.64 -26.40
CA TRP A 198 0.87 -0.14 -26.79
C TRP A 198 0.94 -0.35 -28.30
N ARG A 199 -0.16 -0.77 -28.94
CA ARG A 199 -0.25 -0.98 -30.39
C ARG A 199 0.03 0.31 -31.16
N GLU A 200 -0.53 1.42 -30.72
CA GLU A 200 -0.24 2.72 -31.34
C GLU A 200 1.23 3.11 -31.20
N ALA A 201 1.85 2.87 -30.04
CA ALA A 201 3.26 3.11 -29.80
C ALA A 201 4.15 2.30 -30.76
N LEU A 202 3.84 1.02 -31.00
CA LEU A 202 4.55 0.17 -31.96
C LEU A 202 4.48 0.74 -33.39
N TRP A 203 3.32 1.25 -33.80
CA TRP A 203 3.16 1.88 -35.11
C TRP A 203 3.95 3.16 -35.24
N LEU A 204 3.99 4.01 -34.19
CA LEU A 204 4.77 5.25 -34.22
C LEU A 204 6.27 4.98 -34.41
N VAL A 205 6.79 3.91 -33.79
CA VAL A 205 8.19 3.49 -34.00
C VAL A 205 8.36 2.88 -35.41
N SER A 206 7.48 1.98 -35.83
CA SER A 206 7.52 1.32 -37.13
C SER A 206 7.49 2.30 -38.31
N ASP A 207 6.66 3.34 -38.21
CA ASP A 207 6.52 4.39 -39.22
C ASP A 207 7.64 5.46 -39.15
N GLY A 208 8.58 5.36 -38.19
CA GLY A 208 9.65 6.33 -37.96
C GLY A 208 9.16 7.70 -37.50
N VAL A 209 7.97 7.77 -36.88
CA VAL A 209 7.39 9.04 -36.39
C VAL A 209 8.04 9.48 -35.09
N ALA A 210 8.34 8.54 -34.20
CA ALA A 210 8.97 8.81 -32.91
C ALA A 210 9.81 7.62 -32.43
N GLU A 211 10.83 7.92 -31.63
CA GLU A 211 11.60 6.92 -30.89
C GLU A 211 10.92 6.55 -29.56
N THR A 212 11.31 5.42 -28.95
CA THR A 212 10.74 4.94 -27.69
C THR A 212 10.80 5.99 -26.58
N ALA A 213 11.92 6.73 -26.47
CA ALA A 213 12.09 7.78 -25.46
C ALA A 213 11.11 8.94 -25.64
N GLU A 214 10.83 9.34 -26.89
CA GLU A 214 9.91 10.43 -27.21
C GLU A 214 8.46 10.04 -26.92
N ILE A 215 8.08 8.76 -27.17
CA ILE A 215 6.77 8.21 -26.84
C ILE A 215 6.59 8.19 -25.32
N ASP A 216 7.59 7.71 -24.58
CA ASP A 216 7.56 7.72 -23.12
C ASP A 216 7.46 9.14 -22.56
N ASP A 217 8.16 10.11 -23.15
CA ASP A 217 8.08 11.52 -22.75
C ASP A 217 6.69 12.12 -22.99
N ALA A 218 6.03 11.79 -24.11
CA ALA A 218 4.66 12.21 -24.37
C ALA A 218 3.68 11.73 -23.29
N ILE A 219 3.89 10.51 -22.77
CA ILE A 219 3.10 9.97 -21.67
C ILE A 219 3.50 10.61 -20.34
N ARG A 220 4.80 10.61 -19.99
CA ARG A 220 5.33 11.05 -18.68
C ARG A 220 5.08 12.53 -18.41
N TYR A 221 5.24 13.39 -19.41
CA TYR A 221 5.08 14.84 -19.29
C TYR A 221 3.71 15.34 -19.76
N GLY A 222 2.91 14.47 -20.36
CA GLY A 222 1.61 14.82 -20.94
C GLY A 222 0.43 14.21 -20.19
N PHE A 223 -0.34 13.40 -20.90
CA PHE A 223 -1.62 12.88 -20.44
C PHE A 223 -1.50 11.87 -19.29
N GLY A 224 -0.37 11.18 -19.12
CA GLY A 224 -0.15 10.25 -18.01
C GLY A 224 -0.28 10.90 -16.65
N LEU A 225 0.19 12.15 -16.48
CA LEU A 225 0.01 12.92 -15.24
C LEU A 225 -1.46 13.21 -14.92
N ARG A 226 -2.30 13.40 -15.94
CA ARG A 226 -3.75 13.58 -15.74
C ARG A 226 -4.41 12.27 -15.38
N TRP A 227 -4.07 11.19 -16.07
CA TRP A 227 -4.65 9.87 -15.86
C TRP A 227 -4.31 9.26 -14.51
N ALA A 228 -3.14 9.58 -13.97
CA ALA A 228 -2.76 9.14 -12.63
C ALA A 228 -3.72 9.65 -11.53
N GLN A 229 -4.39 10.78 -11.75
CA GLN A 229 -5.27 11.39 -10.73
C GLN A 229 -6.76 11.30 -11.04
N MET A 230 -7.19 11.36 -12.30
CA MET A 230 -8.61 11.45 -12.65
C MET A 230 -9.08 10.49 -13.75
N GLY A 231 -8.17 9.79 -14.42
CA GLY A 231 -8.50 8.89 -15.50
C GLY A 231 -8.94 9.60 -16.79
N LEU A 232 -9.46 8.82 -17.74
CA LEU A 232 -9.75 9.28 -19.11
C LEU A 232 -11.00 10.16 -19.17
N PHE A 233 -12.15 9.64 -18.73
CA PHE A 233 -13.44 10.31 -18.88
C PHE A 233 -13.54 11.59 -18.07
N GLU A 234 -12.99 11.62 -16.88
CA GLU A 234 -12.96 12.82 -16.03
C GLU A 234 -12.07 13.92 -16.63
N SER A 235 -10.93 13.52 -17.24
CA SER A 235 -10.08 14.45 -17.99
C SER A 235 -10.83 15.08 -19.17
N PHE A 236 -11.58 14.30 -19.93
CA PHE A 236 -12.39 14.82 -21.04
C PHE A 236 -13.58 15.65 -20.56
N ARG A 237 -14.19 15.32 -19.42
CA ARG A 237 -15.23 16.14 -18.81
C ARG A 237 -14.74 17.56 -18.50
N ILE A 238 -13.55 17.69 -17.93
CA ILE A 238 -12.94 18.99 -17.64
C ILE A 238 -12.61 19.74 -18.96
N ALA A 239 -12.04 19.04 -19.93
CA ALA A 239 -11.72 19.65 -21.22
C ALA A 239 -12.96 20.13 -21.99
N SER A 240 -14.13 19.55 -21.74
CA SER A 240 -15.41 19.96 -22.34
C SER A 240 -16.01 21.21 -21.69
N GLY A 241 -15.48 21.67 -20.55
CA GLY A 241 -15.96 22.85 -19.83
C GLY A 241 -17.44 22.79 -19.47
N GLU A 242 -18.08 23.95 -19.37
CA GLU A 242 -19.49 24.08 -18.97
C GLU A 242 -20.46 23.47 -20.00
N THR A 243 -20.04 23.27 -21.25
CA THR A 243 -20.88 22.64 -22.28
C THR A 243 -21.09 21.14 -22.05
N GLY A 244 -20.21 20.53 -21.29
CA GLY A 244 -20.30 19.15 -20.83
C GLY A 244 -19.95 18.11 -21.90
N VAL A 245 -19.71 16.88 -21.43
CA VAL A 245 -19.27 15.73 -22.26
C VAL A 245 -20.30 15.40 -23.37
N ARG A 246 -21.58 15.58 -23.12
CA ARG A 246 -22.64 15.30 -24.12
C ARG A 246 -22.42 16.13 -25.40
N GLN A 247 -22.22 17.43 -25.26
CA GLN A 247 -22.01 18.32 -26.39
C GLN A 247 -20.66 18.05 -27.06
N ALA A 248 -19.61 17.84 -26.27
CA ALA A 248 -18.29 17.50 -26.80
C ALA A 248 -18.34 16.21 -27.67
N LEU A 249 -19.00 15.14 -27.18
CA LEU A 249 -19.16 13.90 -27.95
C LEU A 249 -20.00 14.07 -29.22
N SER A 250 -21.06 14.88 -29.16
CA SER A 250 -21.90 15.14 -30.36
C SER A 250 -21.14 15.92 -31.44
N GLN A 251 -20.23 16.79 -31.04
CA GLN A 251 -19.38 17.56 -31.97
C GLN A 251 -18.15 16.76 -32.45
N ALA A 252 -17.60 15.88 -31.58
CA ALA A 252 -16.41 15.10 -31.88
C ALA A 252 -16.65 13.93 -32.85
N GLY A 253 -17.90 13.59 -33.16
CA GLY A 253 -18.26 12.39 -33.92
C GLY A 253 -17.58 12.27 -35.30
N ALA A 254 -17.36 13.38 -35.98
CA ALA A 254 -16.61 13.41 -37.24
C ALA A 254 -15.10 13.25 -37.04
N VAL A 255 -14.57 13.86 -35.99
CA VAL A 255 -13.14 13.82 -35.62
C VAL A 255 -12.74 12.42 -35.19
N LEU A 256 -13.58 11.74 -34.37
CA LEU A 256 -13.34 10.35 -33.90
C LEU A 256 -13.36 9.31 -35.03
N LYS A 257 -13.92 9.64 -36.20
CA LYS A 257 -13.89 8.79 -37.40
C LYS A 257 -12.67 9.02 -38.28
N GLY A 258 -11.85 10.00 -37.98
CA GLY A 258 -10.63 10.30 -38.74
C GLY A 258 -9.57 9.21 -38.52
N PRO A 259 -8.64 9.05 -39.48
CA PRO A 259 -7.56 8.05 -39.40
C PRO A 259 -6.41 8.53 -38.49
N TRP A 260 -6.72 8.84 -37.24
CA TRP A 260 -5.76 9.38 -36.28
C TRP A 260 -4.89 8.31 -35.62
N SER A 261 -5.32 7.04 -35.66
CA SER A 261 -4.62 5.92 -35.05
C SER A 261 -4.83 4.62 -35.81
N LYS A 262 -3.93 3.66 -35.61
CA LYS A 262 -3.97 2.32 -36.22
C LYS A 262 -4.43 1.24 -35.22
N LEU A 263 -5.34 1.54 -34.29
CA LEU A 263 -5.70 0.68 -33.16
C LEU A 263 -6.21 -0.72 -33.51
N THR A 264 -6.64 -0.95 -34.73
CA THR A 264 -7.17 -2.25 -35.17
C THR A 264 -6.10 -3.17 -35.76
N ASP A 265 -4.89 -2.69 -35.91
CA ASP A 265 -3.78 -3.40 -36.52
C ASP A 265 -2.51 -3.28 -35.68
N VAL A 266 -1.53 -4.15 -35.91
CA VAL A 266 -0.19 -4.10 -35.31
C VAL A 266 0.84 -4.23 -36.43
N PRO A 267 2.01 -3.57 -36.33
CA PRO A 267 3.07 -3.76 -37.30
C PRO A 267 3.60 -5.19 -37.23
N GLU A 268 4.04 -5.73 -38.36
CA GLU A 268 4.75 -6.98 -38.37
C GLU A 268 6.07 -6.80 -37.57
N LEU A 269 6.27 -7.63 -36.56
CA LEU A 269 7.47 -7.63 -35.73
C LEU A 269 8.62 -8.30 -36.50
N THR A 270 9.13 -7.57 -37.51
CA THR A 270 10.33 -7.99 -38.25
C THR A 270 11.57 -7.93 -37.35
N GLU A 271 12.61 -8.69 -37.72
CA GLU A 271 13.92 -8.62 -37.01
C GLU A 271 14.45 -7.19 -36.96
N GLU A 272 14.30 -6.42 -38.02
CA GLU A 272 14.73 -5.02 -38.11
C GLU A 272 13.97 -4.12 -37.12
N LEU A 273 12.66 -4.28 -37.00
CA LEU A 273 11.85 -3.52 -36.04
C LEU A 273 12.18 -3.89 -34.60
N ILE A 274 12.34 -5.19 -34.31
CA ILE A 274 12.74 -5.68 -33.00
C ILE A 274 14.09 -5.11 -32.60
N GLU A 275 15.11 -5.15 -33.49
CA GLU A 275 16.43 -4.61 -33.22
C GLU A 275 16.39 -3.08 -33.03
N THR A 276 15.57 -2.38 -33.82
CA THR A 276 15.38 -0.93 -33.68
C THR A 276 14.85 -0.58 -32.30
N ILE A 277 13.77 -1.23 -31.86
CA ILE A 277 13.16 -1.01 -30.54
C ILE A 277 14.14 -1.36 -29.42
N ALA A 278 14.83 -2.49 -29.53
CA ALA A 278 15.80 -2.93 -28.54
C ALA A 278 16.95 -1.93 -28.38
N ALA A 279 17.55 -1.49 -29.49
CA ALA A 279 18.63 -0.52 -29.48
C ALA A 279 18.20 0.84 -28.90
N GLN A 280 16.99 1.30 -29.21
CA GLN A 280 16.43 2.54 -28.64
C GLN A 280 16.20 2.38 -27.13
N SER A 281 15.63 1.27 -26.69
CA SER A 281 15.40 0.97 -25.27
C SER A 281 16.70 0.89 -24.48
N ASP A 282 17.73 0.24 -25.04
CA ASP A 282 19.07 0.18 -24.44
C ASP A 282 19.73 1.57 -24.34
N SER A 283 19.57 2.37 -25.37
CA SER A 283 20.05 3.78 -25.35
C SER A 283 19.34 4.58 -24.25
N GLN A 284 18.05 4.38 -24.07
CA GLN A 284 17.20 5.08 -23.09
C GLN A 284 17.54 4.66 -21.65
N SER A 285 17.64 3.39 -21.36
CA SER A 285 17.68 2.85 -19.99
C SER A 285 18.75 1.78 -19.74
N GLY A 286 19.41 1.24 -20.76
CA GLY A 286 20.32 0.08 -20.65
C GLY A 286 21.58 0.28 -19.79
N ARG A 287 21.85 1.52 -19.34
CA ARG A 287 22.92 1.82 -18.38
C ARG A 287 22.60 1.45 -16.93
N ARG A 288 21.33 1.11 -16.65
CA ARG A 288 20.86 0.74 -15.32
C ARG A 288 20.48 -0.73 -15.27
N ALA A 289 20.80 -1.38 -14.15
CA ALA A 289 20.30 -2.72 -13.90
C ALA A 289 18.76 -2.70 -13.70
N ILE A 290 18.07 -3.76 -14.09
CA ILE A 290 16.62 -3.89 -13.90
C ILE A 290 16.22 -3.66 -12.44
N ALA A 291 16.94 -4.25 -11.48
CA ALA A 291 16.70 -4.05 -10.05
C ALA A 291 16.84 -2.58 -9.59
N GLU A 292 17.64 -1.76 -10.29
CA GLU A 292 17.73 -0.33 -10.03
C GLU A 292 16.51 0.40 -10.58
N LEU A 293 16.07 0.06 -11.80
CA LEU A 293 14.86 0.62 -12.41
C LEU A 293 13.61 0.28 -11.59
N GLU A 294 13.49 -0.94 -11.09
CA GLU A 294 12.40 -1.37 -10.19
C GLU A 294 12.37 -0.53 -8.90
N ARG A 295 13.52 -0.31 -8.25
CA ARG A 295 13.60 0.54 -7.04
C ARG A 295 13.19 1.98 -7.32
N ILE A 296 13.59 2.55 -8.46
CA ILE A 296 13.20 3.89 -8.88
C ILE A 296 11.68 3.95 -9.12
N ARG A 297 11.13 2.96 -9.84
CA ARG A 297 9.68 2.83 -10.08
C ARG A 297 8.91 2.81 -8.77
N ASP A 298 9.29 1.94 -7.84
CA ASP A 298 8.59 1.76 -6.57
C ASP A 298 8.63 3.04 -5.72
N ALA A 299 9.78 3.70 -5.62
CA ALA A 299 9.91 4.98 -4.91
C ALA A 299 9.01 6.08 -5.53
N ASN A 300 8.97 6.16 -6.86
CA ASN A 300 8.13 7.13 -7.57
C ASN A 300 6.64 6.82 -7.39
N LEU A 301 6.22 5.54 -7.44
CA LEU A 301 4.84 5.15 -7.17
C LEU A 301 4.40 5.50 -5.76
N VAL A 302 5.25 5.24 -4.76
CA VAL A 302 4.97 5.65 -3.37
C VAL A 302 4.81 7.17 -3.28
N ALA A 303 5.69 7.96 -3.90
CA ALA A 303 5.60 9.42 -3.89
C ALA A 303 4.31 9.94 -4.55
N ILE A 304 3.92 9.40 -5.71
CA ILE A 304 2.68 9.75 -6.42
C ILE A 304 1.46 9.39 -5.55
N LEU A 305 1.39 8.17 -5.04
CA LEU A 305 0.29 7.69 -4.22
C LEU A 305 0.15 8.49 -2.92
N ARG A 306 1.25 8.85 -2.27
CA ARG A 306 1.23 9.75 -1.11
C ARG A 306 0.78 11.18 -1.45
N GLY A 307 1.17 11.71 -2.61
CA GLY A 307 0.66 12.99 -3.10
C GLY A 307 -0.87 12.98 -3.27
N LEU A 308 -1.42 11.89 -3.83
CA LEU A 308 -2.86 11.68 -3.97
C LEU A 308 -3.54 11.47 -2.59
N LYS A 309 -2.88 10.77 -1.67
CA LYS A 309 -3.32 10.56 -0.29
C LYS A 309 -3.51 11.87 0.45
N ALA A 310 -2.54 12.79 0.36
CA ALA A 310 -2.62 14.12 0.97
C ALA A 310 -3.79 14.98 0.46
N ARG A 311 -4.35 14.64 -0.72
CA ARG A 311 -5.51 15.32 -1.32
C ARG A 311 -6.82 14.55 -1.16
N ASP A 312 -6.81 13.39 -0.52
CA ASP A 312 -7.95 12.47 -0.41
C ASP A 312 -8.62 12.21 -1.76
N TRP A 313 -7.84 12.00 -2.82
CA TRP A 313 -8.30 11.88 -4.19
C TRP A 313 -7.83 10.60 -4.89
N GLY A 314 -8.66 10.04 -5.77
CA GLY A 314 -8.31 8.84 -6.57
C GLY A 314 -7.82 7.68 -5.70
N ALA A 315 -6.66 7.13 -6.04
CA ALA A 315 -6.02 6.08 -5.24
C ALA A 315 -5.67 6.52 -3.80
N GLY A 316 -5.50 7.83 -3.56
CA GLY A 316 -5.24 8.38 -2.23
C GLY A 316 -6.38 8.16 -1.24
N ARG A 317 -7.65 8.19 -1.68
CA ARG A 317 -8.80 7.84 -0.84
C ARG A 317 -8.75 6.41 -0.33
N LEU A 318 -8.30 5.49 -1.17
CA LEU A 318 -8.13 4.10 -0.77
C LEU A 318 -7.08 3.96 0.31
N LEU A 319 -5.94 4.67 0.17
CA LEU A 319 -4.89 4.66 1.18
C LEU A 319 -5.39 5.21 2.52
N ASN A 320 -6.09 6.36 2.51
CA ASN A 320 -6.69 6.91 3.73
C ASN A 320 -7.73 5.98 4.35
N ALA A 321 -8.57 5.33 3.54
CA ALA A 321 -9.53 4.34 4.04
C ALA A 321 -8.84 3.12 4.65
N THR A 322 -7.73 2.69 4.07
CA THR A 322 -6.93 1.57 4.58
C THR A 322 -6.22 1.95 5.89
N ASP A 323 -5.65 3.18 5.99
CA ASP A 323 -5.09 3.67 7.25
C ASP A 323 -6.13 3.67 8.38
N ARG A 324 -7.33 4.21 8.12
CA ARG A 324 -8.42 4.18 9.12
C ARG A 324 -8.78 2.77 9.52
N ARG A 325 -8.84 1.83 8.58
CA ARG A 325 -9.16 0.44 8.87
C ARG A 325 -8.05 -0.24 9.69
N ILE A 326 -6.79 -0.10 9.30
CA ILE A 326 -5.64 -0.66 10.03
C ILE A 326 -5.54 0.01 11.41
N GLY A 327 -5.65 1.34 11.47
CA GLY A 327 -5.61 2.11 12.70
C GLY A 327 -6.77 1.80 13.63
N GLY A 328 -7.99 1.59 13.10
CA GLY A 328 -9.16 1.18 13.87
C GLY A 328 -9.12 -0.29 14.34
N ALA A 329 -8.46 -1.15 13.57
CA ALA A 329 -8.20 -2.55 13.95
C ALA A 329 -7.06 -2.68 14.98
N SER A 330 -6.19 -1.66 15.10
CA SER A 330 -5.16 -1.65 16.14
C SER A 330 -5.84 -1.61 17.51
N GLN A 331 -5.33 -2.43 18.41
CA GLN A 331 -5.86 -2.64 19.74
C GLN A 331 -6.14 -1.29 20.44
N GLY A 332 -7.35 -1.12 20.97
CA GLY A 332 -7.65 -0.01 21.86
C GLY A 332 -6.85 -0.12 23.16
N LEU A 333 -6.84 0.94 23.97
CA LEU A 333 -6.07 1.00 25.23
C LEU A 333 -6.30 -0.23 26.13
N ASP A 334 -7.50 -0.81 26.12
CA ASP A 334 -7.85 -1.94 27.00
C ASP A 334 -7.18 -3.26 26.61
N ALA A 335 -6.72 -3.38 25.37
CA ALA A 335 -6.00 -4.56 24.89
C ALA A 335 -4.46 -4.38 24.95
N MET A 336 -3.97 -3.19 25.31
CA MET A 336 -2.55 -2.90 25.38
C MET A 336 -1.96 -3.13 26.77
N SER A 337 -0.71 -3.60 26.81
CA SER A 337 0.06 -3.63 28.04
C SER A 337 0.49 -2.20 28.41
N LEU A 338 0.16 -1.77 29.61
CA LEU A 338 0.58 -0.48 30.16
C LEU A 338 1.87 -0.59 31.01
N THR A 339 2.54 -1.73 31.01
CA THR A 339 3.76 -1.96 31.80
C THR A 339 5.01 -1.30 31.21
N GLY A 340 4.91 -0.76 30.01
CA GLY A 340 5.94 -0.02 29.28
C GLY A 340 5.35 1.15 28.52
N PRO A 341 6.18 1.93 27.81
CA PRO A 341 5.70 2.97 26.91
C PRO A 341 4.83 2.37 25.81
N LEU A 342 3.82 3.12 25.38
CA LEU A 342 2.86 2.67 24.38
C LEU A 342 3.47 2.75 22.96
N PRO A 343 3.38 1.72 22.13
CA PRO A 343 3.77 1.78 20.72
C PRO A 343 2.78 2.69 19.96
N THR A 344 3.29 3.80 19.46
CA THR A 344 2.46 4.84 18.81
C THR A 344 2.83 5.10 17.37
N GLY A 345 3.91 4.51 16.85
CA GLY A 345 4.28 4.66 15.45
C GLY A 345 5.18 3.55 14.97
N ALA A 346 4.99 3.14 13.73
CA ALA A 346 5.92 2.30 12.97
C ALA A 346 5.74 2.61 11.48
N ARG A 347 6.85 2.93 10.80
CA ARG A 347 6.83 3.20 9.35
C ARG A 347 8.21 3.09 8.73
N ALA A 348 8.27 2.95 7.41
CA ALA A 348 9.48 3.21 6.65
C ALA A 348 9.65 4.72 6.41
N VAL A 349 10.89 5.19 6.34
CA VAL A 349 11.22 6.56 5.94
C VAL A 349 11.13 6.66 4.42
N PRO A 350 10.16 7.41 3.85
CA PRO A 350 10.04 7.55 2.40
C PRO A 350 11.19 8.36 1.81
N LEU A 351 11.45 8.21 0.51
CA LEU A 351 12.51 8.93 -0.18
C LEU A 351 12.29 10.45 -0.16
N ASP A 352 11.04 10.92 -0.25
CA ASP A 352 10.65 12.34 -0.18
C ASP A 352 10.82 12.95 1.22
N TRP A 353 11.17 12.14 2.22
CA TRP A 353 11.53 12.60 3.55
C TRP A 353 13.02 12.89 3.69
N SER A 354 13.82 12.59 2.68
CA SER A 354 15.27 12.69 2.73
C SER A 354 15.77 14.00 2.15
N ASP A 355 16.89 14.49 2.71
CA ASP A 355 17.66 15.60 2.20
C ASP A 355 18.61 15.16 1.06
N ARG A 356 19.48 16.08 0.62
CA ARG A 356 20.48 15.80 -0.42
C ARG A 356 21.55 14.78 -0.01
N ASN A 357 21.70 14.52 1.30
CA ASN A 357 22.62 13.54 1.85
C ASN A 357 21.98 12.16 1.99
N GLY A 358 20.69 12.03 1.65
CA GLY A 358 19.93 10.80 1.79
C GLY A 358 19.44 10.50 3.19
N HIS A 359 19.47 11.48 4.10
CA HIS A 359 19.01 11.34 5.46
C HIS A 359 17.69 12.07 5.69
N MET A 360 16.86 11.53 6.58
CA MET A 360 15.58 12.11 6.97
C MET A 360 15.74 13.55 7.44
N THR A 361 15.00 14.48 6.81
CA THR A 361 15.08 15.90 7.11
C THR A 361 14.53 16.25 8.49
N GLU A 362 15.06 17.28 9.12
CA GLU A 362 14.72 17.71 10.48
C GLU A 362 13.21 17.80 10.75
N HIS A 363 12.45 18.46 9.88
CA HIS A 363 11.02 18.67 10.06
C HIS A 363 10.20 17.36 9.96
N ARG A 364 10.74 16.31 9.34
CA ARG A 364 10.08 15.01 9.21
C ARG A 364 10.11 14.21 10.51
N TYR A 365 11.13 14.40 11.34
CA TYR A 365 11.11 13.87 12.72
C TYR A 365 9.94 14.44 13.50
N LEU A 366 9.73 15.77 13.42
CA LEU A 366 8.60 16.41 14.08
C LEU A 366 7.26 15.91 13.53
N GLN A 367 7.16 15.72 12.21
CA GLN A 367 5.97 15.14 11.59
C GLN A 367 5.68 13.72 12.13
N ALA A 368 6.69 12.84 12.17
CA ALA A 368 6.53 11.49 12.70
C ALA A 368 6.12 11.47 14.18
N PHE A 369 6.63 12.41 14.99
CA PHE A 369 6.21 12.56 16.37
C PHE A 369 4.79 13.14 16.50
N GLY A 370 4.37 14.00 15.57
CA GLY A 370 2.98 14.45 15.45
C GLY A 370 2.03 13.29 15.19
N ASP A 371 2.35 12.46 14.19
CA ASP A 371 1.57 11.26 13.86
C ASP A 371 1.47 10.30 15.09
N ALA A 372 2.57 10.16 15.87
CA ALA A 372 2.59 9.37 17.10
C ALA A 372 1.76 10.00 18.24
N THR A 373 1.70 11.33 18.30
CA THR A 373 0.83 12.06 19.24
C THR A 373 -0.63 11.81 18.91
N ASP A 374 -1.03 11.92 17.65
CA ASP A 374 -2.40 11.68 17.20
C ASP A 374 -2.80 10.22 17.51
N ARG A 375 -1.88 9.28 17.29
CA ARG A 375 -2.13 7.88 17.65
C ARG A 375 -2.28 7.68 19.16
N PHE A 376 -1.47 8.31 19.99
CA PHE A 376 -1.60 8.28 21.44
C PHE A 376 -2.95 8.85 21.87
N LEU A 377 -3.35 9.99 21.32
CA LEU A 377 -4.62 10.64 21.62
C LEU A 377 -5.81 9.77 21.23
N ALA A 378 -5.76 9.12 20.07
CA ALA A 378 -6.79 8.17 19.65
C ALA A 378 -6.88 6.95 20.59
N LEU A 379 -5.74 6.43 21.07
CA LEU A 379 -5.71 5.32 22.04
C LEU A 379 -6.41 5.67 23.36
N VAL A 380 -6.28 6.89 23.83
CA VAL A 380 -6.96 7.35 25.05
C VAL A 380 -8.39 7.85 24.78
N GLY A 381 -8.86 7.82 23.52
CA GLY A 381 -10.23 8.12 23.13
C GLY A 381 -10.45 9.56 22.67
N CYS A 382 -9.41 10.28 22.32
CA CYS A 382 -9.50 11.54 21.57
C CYS A 382 -9.30 11.23 20.07
N ASP A 383 -10.29 10.61 19.47
CA ASP A 383 -10.35 10.17 18.08
C ASP A 383 -11.17 11.15 17.21
N ASP A 384 -11.42 10.79 15.96
CA ASP A 384 -12.16 11.64 15.00
C ASP A 384 -13.58 11.94 15.48
N GLU A 385 -14.26 11.01 16.17
CA GLU A 385 -15.61 11.22 16.73
C GLU A 385 -15.55 12.24 17.88
N TYR A 386 -14.54 12.12 18.73
CA TYR A 386 -14.29 13.07 19.79
C TYR A 386 -14.02 14.48 19.26
N ILE A 387 -13.18 14.59 18.22
CA ILE A 387 -12.88 15.88 17.58
C ILE A 387 -14.15 16.47 16.94
N ALA A 388 -14.97 15.65 16.31
CA ALA A 388 -16.25 16.07 15.74
C ALA A 388 -17.24 16.60 16.78
N CYS A 389 -17.10 16.22 18.06
CA CYS A 389 -17.86 16.80 19.19
C CYS A 389 -17.35 18.18 19.63
N GLY A 390 -16.35 18.75 18.96
CA GLY A 390 -15.87 20.10 19.22
C GLY A 390 -14.79 20.20 20.29
N GLN A 391 -14.08 19.12 20.59
CA GLN A 391 -13.00 19.11 21.59
C GLN A 391 -11.72 18.45 21.02
N SER A 392 -10.55 18.87 21.48
CA SER A 392 -9.27 18.34 21.03
C SER A 392 -8.13 18.66 21.98
N PHE A 393 -6.93 18.15 21.69
CA PHE A 393 -5.66 18.60 22.28
C PHE A 393 -4.85 19.41 21.27
N PHE A 394 -4.27 20.51 21.72
CA PHE A 394 -3.28 21.28 20.96
C PHE A 394 -1.90 21.10 21.57
N THR A 395 -0.89 20.90 20.73
CA THR A 395 0.50 20.95 21.16
C THR A 395 0.90 22.41 21.43
N ALA A 396 1.18 22.72 22.68
CA ALA A 396 1.58 24.05 23.11
C ALA A 396 3.09 24.27 23.07
N GLU A 397 3.87 23.21 23.31
CA GLU A 397 5.33 23.27 23.35
C GLU A 397 5.90 21.93 22.90
N THR A 398 7.02 21.97 22.17
CA THR A 398 7.77 20.79 21.72
C THR A 398 9.25 20.99 21.95
N HIS A 399 9.88 20.00 22.55
CA HIS A 399 11.33 19.89 22.62
C HIS A 399 11.76 18.61 21.91
N ILE A 400 12.54 18.73 20.83
CA ILE A 400 13.01 17.61 20.02
C ILE A 400 14.54 17.50 20.10
N ARG A 401 15.04 16.26 20.12
CA ARG A 401 16.48 15.95 20.10
C ARG A 401 16.75 14.97 18.96
N HIS A 402 17.66 15.33 18.08
CA HIS A 402 18.18 14.46 17.04
C HIS A 402 19.45 13.79 17.56
N LEU A 403 19.46 12.47 17.67
CA LEU A 403 20.53 11.69 18.28
C LEU A 403 21.34 10.92 17.22
N ALA A 404 20.68 10.50 16.15
CA ALA A 404 21.29 9.81 15.02
C ALA A 404 20.51 10.05 13.74
N GLU A 405 21.15 9.84 12.61
CA GLU A 405 20.56 9.98 11.27
C GLU A 405 19.83 8.72 10.87
N VAL A 406 18.71 8.88 10.14
CA VAL A 406 17.97 7.78 9.53
C VAL A 406 17.94 7.99 8.02
N ARG A 407 18.17 6.92 7.25
CA ARG A 407 18.17 7.00 5.79
C ARG A 407 16.80 6.64 5.22
N ALA A 408 16.56 7.04 3.97
CA ALA A 408 15.40 6.54 3.22
C ALA A 408 15.37 5.01 3.20
N GLY A 409 14.19 4.43 3.40
CA GLY A 409 13.99 2.98 3.56
C GLY A 409 14.23 2.46 4.99
N GLY A 410 14.83 3.26 5.89
CA GLY A 410 14.99 2.89 7.30
C GLY A 410 13.63 2.68 7.98
N GLN A 411 13.51 1.59 8.74
CA GLN A 411 12.30 1.29 9.51
C GLN A 411 12.39 1.98 10.87
N ILE A 412 11.47 2.91 11.13
CA ILE A 412 11.38 3.60 12.42
C ILE A 412 10.16 3.13 13.21
N THR A 413 10.35 2.97 14.51
CA THR A 413 9.26 2.77 15.47
C THR A 413 9.27 3.89 16.49
N ILE A 414 8.09 4.24 17.02
CA ILE A 414 7.95 5.27 18.04
C ILE A 414 7.14 4.71 19.20
N ASP A 415 7.65 4.88 20.38
CA ASP A 415 6.93 4.64 21.62
C ASP A 415 6.71 5.95 22.41
N THR A 416 5.63 5.96 23.20
CA THR A 416 5.18 7.14 23.95
C THR A 416 5.00 6.83 25.43
N GLN A 417 5.63 7.62 26.27
CA GLN A 417 5.43 7.61 27.70
C GLN A 417 4.66 8.86 28.14
N LEU A 418 3.54 8.68 28.85
CA LEU A 418 2.82 9.78 29.46
C LEU A 418 3.52 10.17 30.77
N LEU A 419 4.01 11.40 30.85
CA LEU A 419 4.74 11.93 32.02
C LEU A 419 3.85 12.70 33.00
N LEU A 420 2.78 13.33 32.49
CA LEU A 420 1.83 14.11 33.29
C LEU A 420 0.45 14.09 32.63
N ALA A 421 -0.58 13.97 33.43
CA ALA A 421 -1.98 14.23 33.04
C ALA A 421 -2.68 14.95 34.21
N GLU A 422 -2.78 16.26 34.15
CA GLU A 422 -3.37 17.09 35.19
C GLU A 422 -4.28 18.20 34.63
N GLY A 423 -5.54 18.20 35.05
CA GLY A 423 -6.51 19.17 34.61
C GLY A 423 -6.66 19.18 33.09
N ARG A 424 -6.23 20.27 32.44
CA ARG A 424 -6.28 20.43 30.99
C ARG A 424 -4.96 20.16 30.27
N ARG A 425 -3.93 19.66 30.96
CA ARG A 425 -2.58 19.45 30.43
C ARG A 425 -2.21 17.98 30.43
N ALA A 426 -1.57 17.56 29.35
CA ALA A 426 -0.87 16.28 29.27
C ALA A 426 0.54 16.51 28.75
N ARG A 427 1.53 15.86 29.35
CA ARG A 427 2.92 15.89 28.92
C ARG A 427 3.35 14.49 28.52
N ILE A 428 3.74 14.34 27.29
CA ILE A 428 4.13 13.07 26.70
C ILE A 428 5.58 13.13 26.21
N PHE A 429 6.24 11.99 26.23
CA PHE A 429 7.60 11.82 25.77
C PHE A 429 7.67 10.69 24.75
N HIS A 430 8.13 10.98 23.54
CA HIS A 430 8.31 10.06 22.45
C HIS A 430 9.76 9.63 22.31
N ARG A 431 9.99 8.36 21.96
CA ARG A 431 11.28 7.84 21.57
C ARG A 431 11.13 7.22 20.18
N MET A 432 11.99 7.62 19.26
CA MET A 432 12.06 7.07 17.91
C MET A 432 13.26 6.14 17.80
N TRP A 433 13.01 4.95 17.33
CA TRP A 433 14.00 3.89 17.19
C TRP A 433 14.13 3.48 15.72
N GLU A 434 15.36 3.19 15.31
CA GLU A 434 15.64 2.41 14.10
C GLU A 434 16.24 1.08 14.55
N SER A 435 15.49 -0.01 14.43
CA SER A 435 15.79 -1.29 15.09
C SER A 435 15.96 -1.11 16.62
N SER A 436 17.14 -1.35 17.16
CA SER A 436 17.46 -1.12 18.59
C SER A 436 18.14 0.22 18.89
N ARG A 437 18.42 1.04 17.87
CA ARG A 437 19.12 2.33 18.03
C ARG A 437 18.13 3.45 18.24
N LEU A 438 18.26 4.17 19.36
CA LEU A 438 17.50 5.40 19.61
C LEU A 438 18.03 6.51 18.69
N VAL A 439 17.16 7.05 17.81
CA VAL A 439 17.56 8.02 16.78
C VAL A 439 17.05 9.43 17.06
N ALA A 440 15.94 9.57 17.77
CA ALA A 440 15.41 10.86 18.18
C ALA A 440 14.50 10.75 19.40
N THR A 441 14.31 11.86 20.12
CA THR A 441 13.28 11.98 21.16
C THR A 441 12.51 13.28 20.99
N ALA A 442 11.25 13.30 21.41
CA ALA A 442 10.45 14.51 21.50
C ALA A 442 9.63 14.53 22.79
N GLU A 443 9.57 15.68 23.42
CA GLU A 443 8.70 15.95 24.55
C GLU A 443 7.66 17.00 24.14
N HIS A 444 6.37 16.67 24.32
CA HIS A 444 5.27 17.56 23.97
C HIS A 444 4.47 17.93 25.21
N MET A 445 4.17 19.21 25.34
CA MET A 445 3.13 19.71 26.24
C MET A 445 1.84 19.89 25.44
N LEU A 446 0.85 19.09 25.78
CA LEU A 446 -0.48 19.14 25.19
C LEU A 446 -1.45 19.88 26.10
N VAL A 447 -2.34 20.67 25.51
CA VAL A 447 -3.40 21.39 26.21
C VAL A 447 -4.75 21.04 25.60
N HIS A 448 -5.66 20.54 26.41
CA HIS A 448 -7.02 20.27 26.00
C HIS A 448 -7.80 21.57 25.77
N VAL A 449 -8.53 21.62 24.65
CA VAL A 449 -9.21 22.81 24.17
C VAL A 449 -10.63 22.49 23.73
N ASP A 450 -11.51 23.44 23.92
CA ASP A 450 -12.81 23.53 23.28
C ASP A 450 -12.65 24.26 21.95
N LEU A 451 -13.05 23.62 20.84
CA LEU A 451 -12.83 24.11 19.48
C LEU A 451 -13.76 25.26 19.10
N GLU A 452 -14.93 25.36 19.73
CA GLU A 452 -15.87 26.45 19.49
C GLU A 452 -15.39 27.76 20.12
N SER A 453 -15.13 27.72 21.42
CA SER A 453 -14.60 28.89 22.15
C SER A 453 -13.11 29.13 21.90
N ARG A 454 -12.38 28.17 21.37
CA ARG A 454 -10.91 28.16 21.18
C ARG A 454 -10.13 28.41 22.47
N ARG A 455 -10.66 27.96 23.60
CA ARG A 455 -10.06 28.11 24.91
C ARG A 455 -9.70 26.77 25.53
N ALA A 456 -8.68 26.81 26.38
CA ALA A 456 -8.30 25.64 27.16
C ALA A 456 -9.43 25.27 28.14
N ALA A 457 -9.87 24.03 28.09
CA ALA A 457 -10.93 23.43 28.90
C ALA A 457 -10.45 22.12 29.54
N ALA A 458 -11.08 21.70 30.62
CA ALA A 458 -10.80 20.37 31.15
C ALA A 458 -11.44 19.30 30.24
N PRO A 459 -10.72 18.17 30.01
CA PRO A 459 -11.33 17.05 29.28
C PRO A 459 -12.52 16.45 30.04
N PRO A 460 -13.47 15.79 29.36
CA PRO A 460 -14.56 15.04 30.00
C PRO A 460 -14.04 13.96 30.95
N ALA A 461 -14.89 13.55 31.91
CA ALA A 461 -14.51 12.63 32.98
C ALA A 461 -13.98 11.28 32.50
N ASP A 462 -14.57 10.72 31.45
CA ASP A 462 -14.17 9.46 30.84
C ASP A 462 -12.77 9.53 30.17
N LEU A 463 -12.44 10.65 29.52
CA LEU A 463 -11.11 10.87 28.97
C LEU A 463 -10.06 11.12 30.08
N GLN A 464 -10.46 11.86 31.13
CA GLN A 464 -9.62 12.03 32.32
C GLN A 464 -9.30 10.68 32.98
N GLU A 465 -10.28 9.78 33.09
CA GLU A 465 -10.09 8.44 33.65
C GLU A 465 -9.10 7.61 32.81
N ARG A 466 -9.25 7.59 31.47
CA ARG A 466 -8.33 6.88 30.57
C ARG A 466 -6.89 7.43 30.65
N LEU A 467 -6.74 8.74 30.62
CA LEU A 467 -5.43 9.40 30.82
C LEU A 467 -4.87 9.07 32.20
N GLY A 468 -5.70 9.07 33.25
CA GLY A 468 -5.31 8.73 34.62
C GLY A 468 -4.82 7.28 34.77
N ARG A 469 -5.45 6.33 34.07
CA ARG A 469 -5.01 4.91 34.01
C ARG A 469 -3.59 4.82 33.42
N VAL A 470 -3.35 5.46 32.29
CA VAL A 470 -2.02 5.48 31.65
C VAL A 470 -0.99 6.18 32.53
N ALA A 471 -1.33 7.35 33.09
CA ALA A 471 -0.43 8.10 33.96
C ALA A 471 -0.03 7.29 35.21
N LYS A 472 -0.99 6.59 35.84
CA LYS A 472 -0.73 5.72 36.99
C LYS A 472 0.20 4.56 36.63
N ALA A 473 -0.01 3.94 35.48
CA ALA A 473 0.84 2.83 35.01
C ALA A 473 2.25 3.33 34.66
N HIS A 474 2.36 4.46 33.97
CA HIS A 474 3.65 5.03 33.55
C HIS A 474 4.43 5.73 34.69
N ALA A 475 3.78 6.02 35.84
CA ALA A 475 4.47 6.58 37.01
C ALA A 475 5.55 5.64 37.60
N HIS A 476 5.46 4.34 37.30
CA HIS A 476 6.44 3.33 37.71
C HIS A 476 7.61 3.18 36.72
N LEU A 477 7.50 3.78 35.55
CA LEU A 477 8.56 3.72 34.54
C LEU A 477 9.66 4.74 34.90
N PRO A 478 10.94 4.44 34.58
CA PRO A 478 12.01 5.39 34.75
C PRO A 478 11.74 6.65 33.91
N ALA A 479 12.12 7.81 34.46
CA ALA A 479 12.03 9.05 33.69
C ALA A 479 12.94 8.94 32.44
N PRO A 480 12.40 9.25 31.24
CA PRO A 480 13.20 9.17 30.03
C PRO A 480 14.39 10.11 30.08
N GLU A 481 15.51 9.70 29.49
CA GLU A 481 16.69 10.56 29.40
C GLU A 481 16.38 11.82 28.57
N GLY A 482 16.59 12.98 29.16
CA GLY A 482 16.30 14.27 28.52
C GLY A 482 14.91 14.82 28.77
N ALA A 483 14.06 14.13 29.54
CA ALA A 483 12.75 14.68 29.94
C ALA A 483 12.92 15.93 30.80
N GLY A 484 12.14 17.00 30.47
CA GLY A 484 12.24 18.31 31.13
C GLY A 484 13.50 19.11 30.79
N ALA A 485 14.29 18.68 29.83
CA ALA A 485 15.46 19.44 29.35
C ALA A 485 15.01 20.63 28.49
N ALA A 486 15.82 21.70 28.52
CA ALA A 486 15.64 22.88 27.67
C ALA A 486 16.82 22.99 26.68
N VAL A 487 16.61 23.73 25.59
CA VAL A 487 17.65 23.96 24.58
C VAL A 487 18.90 24.57 25.23
N GLY A 488 20.07 23.99 24.93
CA GLY A 488 21.35 24.48 25.40
C GLY A 488 21.75 24.08 26.84
N ARG A 489 20.93 23.33 27.57
CA ARG A 489 21.34 22.76 28.85
C ARG A 489 22.23 21.53 28.65
N PRO A 490 23.43 21.46 29.24
CA PRO A 490 24.26 20.27 29.20
C PRO A 490 23.50 19.09 29.84
N ILE A 491 23.45 17.95 29.14
CA ILE A 491 22.98 16.72 29.76
C ILE A 491 24.07 16.20 30.64
N SER A 492 23.82 16.07 31.96
CA SER A 492 24.78 15.45 32.84
C SER A 492 25.00 14.00 32.42
N ARG A 493 26.12 13.70 31.79
CA ARG A 493 26.61 12.34 31.57
C ARG A 493 26.94 11.69 32.91
N LYS A 494 25.97 11.26 33.68
CA LYS A 494 26.15 10.28 34.74
C LYS A 494 25.77 8.91 34.16
N GLY A 495 26.80 8.12 33.83
CA GLY A 495 26.59 6.72 33.41
C GLY A 495 27.44 6.20 32.24
N ALA A 496 28.49 6.93 31.79
CA ALA A 496 29.36 6.45 30.70
C ALA A 496 30.81 6.12 31.15
N GLU A 497 31.09 6.02 32.46
CA GLU A 497 32.44 5.72 32.99
C GLU A 497 32.51 4.39 33.76
N GLU A 498 31.62 3.41 33.49
CA GLU A 498 31.76 2.05 34.03
C GLU A 498 31.63 0.99 32.96
N ALA A 499 32.28 1.17 31.80
CA ALA A 499 32.48 0.11 30.82
C ALA A 499 33.70 0.47 29.95
N GLU A 500 34.89 0.41 30.49
CA GLU A 500 36.13 0.07 29.83
C GLU A 500 36.59 -1.34 30.23
#